data_012a14aafff2c77ad83b7eb950bd5a60
#
_entry.id   012a14aafff2c77ad83b7eb950bd5a60
#
_cell.length_a   1.000
_cell.length_b   1.000
_cell.length_c   1.000
_cell.angle_alpha   90.00
_cell.angle_beta   90.00
_cell.angle_gamma   90.00
#
_symmetry.space_group_name_H-M   'P 1'
#
loop_
_entity.id
_entity.type
_entity.pdbx_description
1 polymer ?
#
loop_
_entity_poly.entity_id
_entity_poly.type
_entity_poly.pdbx_seq_one_letter_code
_entity_poly.pdbx_strand_id
1 'polypeptide(L)'
;KGIVMKGEDVLQFLFAKLGVNISTINSIVDSIINGFPRVSGGEPYLSRETNSVLQKAIDKSSKTGDQFVSLEYILLALLAEKNQMTKVLHDAGISEKSLQEAINELRKGAKVDSASAEDTYNSLNKYAINLNERARSGKLDPVIGRDEEIRRVLQILSRRTKNNPILIGEPGTGKTAIAEGLAHRIVRGDVPENLKSKQIFSLDMGALIAGAKYKGEFEERLKAVVNEVIKADGEIILFIDEIHTLVGAGKGEGAMDAANILK
;
A
#
# COMPACT_ATOMS: atom_id res chain seq x y z
N LYS A 1 20.98 -3.91 -2.12
CA LYS A 1 20.32 -3.67 -3.41
C LYS A 1 19.12 -4.60 -3.61
N GLY A 2 19.24 -5.91 -3.40
CA GLY A 2 18.11 -6.85 -3.55
C GLY A 2 16.88 -6.46 -2.74
N ILE A 3 17.02 -6.05 -1.49
CA ILE A 3 15.92 -5.58 -0.64
C ILE A 3 15.22 -4.36 -1.29
N VAL A 4 16.00 -3.41 -1.80
CA VAL A 4 15.46 -2.20 -2.44
C VAL A 4 14.70 -2.53 -3.73
N MET A 5 15.20 -3.47 -4.53
CA MET A 5 14.57 -3.85 -5.80
C MET A 5 13.28 -4.68 -5.64
N LYS A 6 13.14 -5.41 -4.53
CA LYS A 6 11.99 -6.30 -4.29
C LYS A 6 10.96 -5.72 -3.33
N GLY A 7 11.39 -4.84 -2.42
CA GLY A 7 10.54 -4.25 -1.39
C GLY A 7 10.34 -2.74 -1.56
N GLU A 8 10.24 -2.26 -2.81
CA GLU A 8 10.18 -0.81 -3.09
C GLU A 8 9.08 -0.12 -2.27
N ASP A 9 7.90 -0.67 -2.21
CA ASP A 9 6.76 -0.07 -1.48
C ASP A 9 6.96 -0.08 0.04
N VAL A 10 7.43 -1.21 0.60
CA VAL A 10 7.71 -1.34 2.03
C VAL A 10 8.83 -0.39 2.45
N LEU A 11 9.90 -0.33 1.65
CA LEU A 11 11.03 0.55 1.93
C LEU A 11 10.69 2.02 1.72
N GLN A 12 9.88 2.37 0.72
CA GLN A 12 9.41 3.74 0.52
C GLN A 12 8.62 4.21 1.74
N PHE A 13 7.69 3.39 2.25
CA PHE A 13 6.95 3.72 3.46
C PHE A 13 7.88 3.90 4.67
N LEU A 14 8.74 2.91 4.95
CA LEU A 14 9.63 2.94 6.10
C LEU A 14 10.59 4.14 6.04
N PHE A 15 11.22 4.41 4.90
CA PHE A 15 12.17 5.50 4.75
C PHE A 15 11.49 6.86 4.74
N ALA A 16 10.32 7.00 4.12
CA ALA A 16 9.53 8.22 4.20
C ALA A 16 9.14 8.55 5.65
N LYS A 17 8.71 7.53 6.41
CA LYS A 17 8.38 7.68 7.84
C LYS A 17 9.57 8.08 8.69
N LEU A 18 10.76 7.59 8.35
CA LEU A 18 12.03 7.93 9.00
C LEU A 18 12.67 9.23 8.48
N GLY A 19 12.04 9.91 7.51
CA GLY A 19 12.57 11.12 6.89
C GLY A 19 13.82 10.91 6.01
N VAL A 20 14.01 9.67 5.53
CA VAL A 20 15.21 9.28 4.76
C VAL A 20 14.88 9.23 3.27
N ASN A 21 15.75 9.83 2.45
CA ASN A 21 15.62 9.78 1.00
C ASN A 21 16.18 8.46 0.45
N ILE A 22 15.27 7.62 -0.07
CA ILE A 22 15.62 6.31 -0.64
C ILE A 22 16.57 6.42 -1.85
N SER A 23 16.45 7.48 -2.66
CA SER A 23 17.32 7.68 -3.83
C SER A 23 18.78 7.91 -3.41
N THR A 24 19.00 8.63 -2.31
CA THR A 24 20.34 8.85 -1.74
C THR A 24 20.94 7.52 -1.27
N ILE A 25 20.17 6.71 -0.54
CA ILE A 25 20.62 5.39 -0.10
C ILE A 25 20.97 4.49 -1.29
N ASN A 26 20.11 4.48 -2.33
CA ASN A 26 20.37 3.72 -3.56
C ASN A 26 21.68 4.11 -4.24
N SER A 27 21.93 5.42 -4.40
CA SER A 27 23.18 5.92 -5.00
C SER A 27 24.42 5.49 -4.21
N ILE A 28 24.35 5.54 -2.87
CA ILE A 28 25.43 5.08 -2.00
C ILE A 28 25.65 3.57 -2.14
N VAL A 29 24.56 2.78 -2.13
CA VAL A 29 24.61 1.32 -2.32
C VAL A 29 25.23 0.97 -3.66
N ASP A 30 24.86 1.66 -4.74
CA ASP A 30 25.43 1.43 -6.06
C ASP A 30 26.92 1.80 -6.13
N SER A 31 27.32 2.86 -5.46
CA SER A 31 28.75 3.24 -5.33
C SER A 31 29.54 2.15 -4.59
N ILE A 32 29.02 1.62 -3.49
CA ILE A 32 29.64 0.54 -2.71
C ILE A 32 29.79 -0.72 -3.57
N ILE A 33 28.72 -1.13 -4.27
CA ILE A 33 28.73 -2.33 -5.12
C ILE A 33 29.72 -2.18 -6.28
N ASN A 34 29.79 -1.01 -6.90
CA ASN A 34 30.74 -0.75 -7.98
C ASN A 34 32.20 -0.73 -7.52
N GLY A 35 32.44 -0.48 -6.24
CA GLY A 35 33.76 -0.55 -5.61
C GLY A 35 34.26 -1.97 -5.30
N PHE A 36 33.39 -3.00 -5.38
CA PHE A 36 33.81 -4.37 -5.13
C PHE A 36 34.61 -4.95 -6.32
N PRO A 37 35.68 -5.71 -6.05
CA PRO A 37 36.42 -6.43 -7.10
C PRO A 37 35.48 -7.42 -7.80
N ARG A 38 35.54 -7.44 -9.15
CA ARG A 38 34.79 -8.40 -9.97
C ARG A 38 35.65 -9.65 -10.18
N VAL A 39 35.08 -10.80 -9.85
CA VAL A 39 35.71 -12.10 -10.08
C VAL A 39 34.94 -12.82 -11.18
N SER A 40 35.64 -13.37 -12.16
CA SER A 40 35.07 -14.19 -13.23
C SER A 40 35.40 -15.66 -12.98
N GLY A 41 34.46 -16.57 -13.26
CA GLY A 41 34.70 -18.02 -13.27
C GLY A 41 34.44 -18.77 -11.97
N GLY A 42 33.85 -18.13 -10.96
CA GLY A 42 33.41 -18.79 -9.72
C GLY A 42 31.87 -18.93 -9.65
N GLU A 43 31.38 -19.97 -8.97
CA GLU A 43 29.95 -20.04 -8.64
C GLU A 43 29.62 -19.01 -7.56
N PRO A 44 28.45 -18.30 -7.72
CA PRO A 44 27.99 -17.36 -6.71
C PRO A 44 27.69 -18.06 -5.37
N TYR A 45 28.19 -17.50 -4.27
CA TYR A 45 27.88 -17.99 -2.93
C TYR A 45 27.53 -16.83 -1.98
N LEU A 46 26.78 -17.13 -0.93
CA LEU A 46 26.47 -16.15 0.10
C LEU A 46 27.65 -15.97 1.05
N SER A 47 28.04 -14.72 1.30
CA SER A 47 29.06 -14.41 2.28
C SER A 47 28.61 -14.82 3.69
N ARG A 48 29.59 -14.99 4.60
CA ARG A 48 29.31 -15.29 6.03
C ARG A 48 28.45 -14.19 6.67
N GLU A 49 28.68 -12.94 6.31
CA GLU A 49 27.91 -11.80 6.79
C GLU A 49 26.46 -11.85 6.30
N THR A 50 26.24 -12.18 5.03
CA THR A 50 24.89 -12.36 4.48
C THR A 50 24.14 -13.49 5.18
N ASN A 51 24.80 -14.62 5.40
CA ASN A 51 24.22 -15.74 6.15
C ASN A 51 23.87 -15.36 7.59
N SER A 52 24.73 -14.57 8.28
CA SER A 52 24.45 -14.05 9.62
C SER A 52 23.20 -13.15 9.64
N VAL A 53 23.08 -12.23 8.66
CA VAL A 53 21.90 -11.38 8.53
C VAL A 53 20.62 -12.20 8.33
N LEU A 54 20.64 -13.18 7.42
CA LEU A 54 19.49 -14.04 7.17
C LEU A 54 19.08 -14.85 8.40
N GLN A 55 20.07 -15.42 9.11
CA GLN A 55 19.78 -16.17 10.34
C GLN A 55 19.17 -15.29 11.44
N LYS A 56 19.70 -14.08 11.65
CA LYS A 56 19.12 -13.11 12.59
C LYS A 56 17.70 -12.68 12.19
N ALA A 57 17.43 -12.56 10.90
CA ALA A 57 16.10 -12.25 10.40
C ALA A 57 15.11 -13.40 10.69
N ILE A 58 15.53 -14.66 10.49
CA ILE A 58 14.76 -15.87 10.84
C ILE A 58 14.48 -15.90 12.35
N ASP A 59 15.48 -15.65 13.19
CA ASP A 59 15.32 -15.64 14.64
C ASP A 59 14.34 -14.56 15.11
N LYS A 60 14.36 -13.38 14.46
CA LYS A 60 13.42 -12.29 14.75
C LYS A 60 11.99 -12.66 14.33
N SER A 61 11.77 -13.21 13.13
CA SER A 61 10.43 -13.62 12.67
C SER A 61 9.83 -14.72 13.56
N SER A 62 10.64 -15.68 13.97
CA SER A 62 10.21 -16.75 14.89
C SER A 62 9.75 -16.23 16.25
N LYS A 63 10.44 -15.21 16.80
CA LYS A 63 10.07 -14.59 18.09
C LYS A 63 8.75 -13.83 18.04
N THR A 64 8.39 -13.30 16.89
CA THR A 64 7.11 -12.59 16.69
C THR A 64 5.96 -13.52 16.28
N GLY A 65 6.27 -14.79 16.01
CA GLY A 65 5.31 -15.81 15.61
C GLY A 65 4.89 -15.69 14.14
N ASP A 66 5.72 -15.05 13.32
CA ASP A 66 5.54 -15.01 11.87
C ASP A 66 6.04 -16.31 11.23
N GLN A 67 5.33 -16.80 10.22
CA GLN A 67 5.70 -18.04 9.50
C GLN A 67 6.74 -17.78 8.41
N PHE A 68 6.83 -16.55 7.91
CA PHE A 68 7.75 -16.14 6.87
C PHE A 68 8.64 -14.99 7.33
N VAL A 69 9.85 -14.94 6.76
CA VAL A 69 10.79 -13.83 6.99
C VAL A 69 10.51 -12.73 6.00
N SER A 70 10.06 -11.59 6.49
CA SER A 70 9.78 -10.40 5.68
C SER A 70 11.03 -9.54 5.46
N LEU A 71 10.96 -8.63 4.48
CA LEU A 71 12.06 -7.73 4.13
C LEU A 71 12.44 -6.80 5.28
N GLU A 72 11.48 -6.36 6.09
CA GLU A 72 11.75 -5.50 7.23
C GLU A 72 12.55 -6.23 8.33
N TYR A 73 12.39 -7.55 8.51
CA TYR A 73 13.25 -8.30 9.42
C TYR A 73 14.69 -8.43 8.90
N ILE A 74 14.85 -8.57 7.58
CA ILE A 74 16.18 -8.55 6.96
C ILE A 74 16.83 -7.18 7.16
N LEU A 75 16.07 -6.08 7.03
CA LEU A 75 16.58 -4.73 7.27
C LEU A 75 16.97 -4.51 8.74
N LEU A 76 16.16 -4.98 9.70
CA LEU A 76 16.48 -4.94 11.13
C LEU A 76 17.72 -5.78 11.45
N ALA A 77 17.84 -6.97 10.87
CA ALA A 77 19.00 -7.84 11.06
C ALA A 77 20.27 -7.20 10.48
N LEU A 78 20.16 -6.48 9.34
CA LEU A 78 21.26 -5.76 8.74
C LEU A 78 21.77 -4.63 9.66
N LEU A 79 20.88 -3.90 10.34
CA LEU A 79 21.27 -2.87 11.33
C LEU A 79 22.00 -3.44 12.54
N ALA A 80 21.76 -4.71 12.89
CA ALA A 80 22.44 -5.39 13.99
C ALA A 80 23.85 -5.89 13.63
N GLU A 81 24.29 -5.74 12.38
CA GLU A 81 25.64 -6.10 11.94
C GLU A 81 26.58 -4.90 12.01
N LYS A 82 27.90 -5.18 12.06
CA LYS A 82 28.95 -4.15 12.02
C LYS A 82 29.60 -4.11 10.65
N ASN A 83 28.92 -3.55 9.67
CA ASN A 83 29.43 -3.45 8.31
C ASN A 83 29.28 -2.02 7.74
N GLN A 84 29.78 -1.79 6.54
CA GLN A 84 29.72 -0.50 5.87
C GLN A 84 28.28 -0.04 5.65
N MET A 85 27.37 -0.97 5.33
CA MET A 85 25.96 -0.63 5.08
C MET A 85 25.24 -0.17 6.34
N THR A 86 25.54 -0.78 7.48
CA THR A 86 25.00 -0.35 8.79
C THR A 86 25.41 1.08 9.11
N LYS A 87 26.68 1.46 8.82
CA LYS A 87 27.14 2.84 9.00
C LYS A 87 26.33 3.81 8.14
N VAL A 88 26.12 3.48 6.85
CA VAL A 88 25.34 4.31 5.92
C VAL A 88 23.91 4.51 6.44
N LEU A 89 23.27 3.47 6.96
CA LEU A 89 21.91 3.56 7.51
C LEU A 89 21.88 4.41 8.80
N HIS A 90 22.87 4.25 9.68
CA HIS A 90 22.99 5.08 10.89
C HIS A 90 23.27 6.55 10.58
N ASP A 91 24.15 6.83 9.61
CA ASP A 91 24.47 8.19 9.16
C ASP A 91 23.23 8.86 8.52
N ALA A 92 22.34 8.05 7.92
CA ALA A 92 21.04 8.50 7.43
C ALA A 92 19.98 8.65 8.54
N GLY A 93 20.32 8.42 9.82
CA GLY A 93 19.41 8.58 10.95
C GLY A 93 18.54 7.36 11.27
N ILE A 94 18.79 6.21 10.65
CA ILE A 94 18.03 4.98 10.89
C ILE A 94 18.65 4.23 12.08
N SER A 95 17.90 4.13 13.16
CA SER A 95 18.24 3.28 14.32
C SER A 95 17.36 2.04 14.37
N GLU A 96 17.79 0.99 15.09
CA GLU A 96 16.96 -0.21 15.29
C GLU A 96 15.62 0.14 15.93
N LYS A 97 15.59 1.06 16.90
CA LYS A 97 14.39 1.50 17.60
C LYS A 97 13.42 2.23 16.66
N SER A 98 13.91 3.25 15.94
CA SER A 98 13.07 4.03 15.02
C SER A 98 12.54 3.17 13.87
N LEU A 99 13.33 2.24 13.35
CA LEU A 99 12.90 1.30 12.33
C LEU A 99 11.85 0.32 12.87
N GLN A 100 12.01 -0.20 14.09
CA GLN A 100 11.01 -1.08 14.71
C GLN A 100 9.67 -0.37 14.93
N GLU A 101 9.69 0.89 15.34
CA GLU A 101 8.47 1.71 15.50
C GLU A 101 7.77 1.91 14.14
N ALA A 102 8.53 2.21 13.08
CA ALA A 102 7.98 2.34 11.73
C ALA A 102 7.39 1.03 11.19
N ILE A 103 8.03 -0.12 11.48
CA ILE A 103 7.52 -1.44 11.12
C ILE A 103 6.22 -1.76 11.86
N ASN A 104 6.14 -1.46 13.15
CA ASN A 104 4.92 -1.68 13.93
C ASN A 104 3.74 -0.87 13.37
N GLU A 105 4.01 0.36 12.93
CA GLU A 105 3.01 1.20 12.28
C GLU A 105 2.61 0.68 10.89
N LEU A 106 3.57 0.21 10.09
CA LEU A 106 3.31 -0.42 8.79
C LEU A 106 2.39 -1.64 8.94
N ARG A 107 2.73 -2.52 9.87
CA ARG A 107 2.02 -3.78 10.07
C ARG A 107 0.67 -3.63 10.77
N LYS A 108 0.50 -2.62 11.62
CA LYS A 108 -0.73 -2.43 12.43
C LYS A 108 -1.22 -3.73 13.10
N GLY A 109 -0.28 -4.56 13.56
CA GLY A 109 -0.54 -5.84 14.21
C GLY A 109 -0.77 -7.03 13.24
N ALA A 110 -0.63 -6.87 11.94
CA ALA A 110 -0.70 -7.97 10.99
C ALA A 110 0.51 -8.90 11.10
N LYS A 111 0.28 -10.23 10.96
CA LYS A 111 1.32 -11.25 10.92
C LYS A 111 1.67 -11.63 9.50
N VAL A 112 2.87 -12.16 9.30
CA VAL A 112 3.36 -12.65 8.01
C VAL A 112 3.10 -14.15 7.94
N ASP A 113 1.87 -14.51 7.56
CA ASP A 113 1.39 -15.90 7.52
C ASP A 113 1.45 -16.49 6.10
N SER A 114 1.76 -15.68 5.09
CA SER A 114 1.93 -16.10 3.70
C SER A 114 3.13 -15.44 3.04
N ALA A 115 3.63 -16.02 1.94
CA ALA A 115 4.72 -15.44 1.15
C ALA A 115 4.32 -14.11 0.47
N SER A 116 3.01 -13.85 0.32
CA SER A 116 2.44 -12.62 -0.22
C SER A 116 1.99 -11.62 0.86
N ALA A 117 2.27 -11.91 2.14
CA ALA A 117 1.83 -11.04 3.24
C ALA A 117 2.35 -9.60 3.12
N GLU A 118 3.55 -9.41 2.56
CA GLU A 118 4.10 -8.06 2.28
C GLU A 118 3.26 -7.28 1.28
N ASP A 119 2.57 -7.95 0.35
CA ASP A 119 1.66 -7.31 -0.60
C ASP A 119 0.37 -6.82 0.06
N THR A 120 0.05 -7.31 1.25
CA THR A 120 -1.12 -6.89 2.01
C THR A 120 -0.88 -5.66 2.89
N TYR A 121 0.38 -5.25 3.08
CA TYR A 121 0.72 -4.06 3.84
C TYR A 121 0.58 -2.81 2.97
N ASN A 122 0.00 -1.76 3.56
CA ASN A 122 -0.21 -0.49 2.87
C ASN A 122 -0.98 -0.63 1.54
N SER A 123 -1.94 -1.57 1.53
CA SER A 123 -2.69 -1.98 0.33
C SER A 123 -3.48 -0.83 -0.29
N LEU A 124 -3.99 0.09 0.53
CA LEU A 124 -4.68 1.28 0.04
C LEU A 124 -3.77 2.16 -0.83
N ASN A 125 -2.54 2.40 -0.41
CA ASN A 125 -1.61 3.21 -1.20
C ASN A 125 -1.07 2.48 -2.43
N LYS A 126 -1.05 1.14 -2.41
CA LYS A 126 -0.64 0.32 -3.56
C LYS A 126 -1.74 0.22 -4.62
N TYR A 127 -2.97 -0.01 -4.19
CA TYR A 127 -4.07 -0.42 -5.05
C TYR A 127 -5.22 0.58 -5.11
N ALA A 128 -5.05 1.76 -4.49
CA ALA A 128 -6.03 2.82 -4.56
C ALA A 128 -5.36 4.20 -4.61
N ILE A 129 -6.04 5.13 -5.22
CA ILE A 129 -5.58 6.49 -5.43
C ILE A 129 -6.29 7.40 -4.42
N ASN A 130 -5.55 8.13 -3.59
CA ASN A 130 -6.11 9.12 -2.67
C ASN A 130 -6.57 10.36 -3.45
N LEU A 131 -7.87 10.51 -3.63
CA LEU A 131 -8.45 11.63 -4.37
C LEU A 131 -8.33 12.96 -3.62
N ASN A 132 -8.34 12.95 -2.28
CA ASN A 132 -8.15 14.17 -1.49
C ASN A 132 -6.74 14.74 -1.68
N GLU A 133 -5.72 13.91 -1.73
CA GLU A 133 -4.35 14.35 -2.01
C GLU A 133 -4.18 14.88 -3.43
N ARG A 134 -4.81 14.22 -4.41
CA ARG A 134 -4.83 14.72 -5.79
C ARG A 134 -5.55 16.07 -5.89
N ALA A 135 -6.67 16.24 -5.18
CA ALA A 135 -7.38 17.51 -5.12
C ALA A 135 -6.52 18.63 -4.50
N ARG A 136 -5.83 18.35 -3.37
CA ARG A 136 -4.92 19.31 -2.72
C ARG A 136 -3.74 19.71 -3.60
N SER A 137 -3.20 18.75 -4.35
CA SER A 137 -2.05 18.97 -5.25
C SER A 137 -2.43 19.54 -6.61
N GLY A 138 -3.70 19.87 -6.86
CA GLY A 138 -4.18 20.41 -8.13
C GLY A 138 -4.12 19.40 -9.30
N LYS A 139 -4.04 18.11 -9.02
CA LYS A 139 -3.96 17.05 -10.04
C LYS A 139 -5.32 16.51 -10.48
N LEU A 140 -6.42 17.03 -9.95
CA LEU A 140 -7.77 16.72 -10.40
C LEU A 140 -8.35 17.91 -11.14
N ASP A 141 -9.04 17.63 -12.23
CA ASP A 141 -9.77 18.63 -12.99
C ASP A 141 -10.98 19.18 -12.19
N PRO A 142 -11.35 20.45 -12.40
CA PRO A 142 -12.55 21.00 -11.79
C PRO A 142 -13.81 20.32 -12.37
N VAL A 143 -14.69 19.91 -11.47
CA VAL A 143 -15.96 19.27 -11.85
C VAL A 143 -17.05 20.33 -11.96
N ILE A 144 -17.66 20.44 -13.13
CA ILE A 144 -18.69 21.44 -13.46
C ILE A 144 -20.02 20.72 -13.76
N GLY A 145 -21.13 21.28 -13.26
CA GLY A 145 -22.48 20.82 -13.59
C GLY A 145 -22.90 19.51 -12.95
N ARG A 146 -22.26 19.10 -11.82
CA ARG A 146 -22.58 17.89 -11.04
C ARG A 146 -22.97 18.17 -9.59
N ASP A 147 -23.39 19.39 -9.30
CA ASP A 147 -23.66 19.80 -7.93
C ASP A 147 -24.82 19.04 -7.29
N GLU A 148 -25.85 18.71 -8.06
CA GLU A 148 -27.00 17.97 -7.54
C GLU A 148 -26.65 16.53 -7.20
N GLU A 149 -25.93 15.83 -8.09
CA GLU A 149 -25.51 14.46 -7.86
C GLU A 149 -24.54 14.39 -6.67
N ILE A 150 -23.56 15.29 -6.60
CA ILE A 150 -22.61 15.35 -5.48
C ILE A 150 -23.36 15.63 -4.17
N ARG A 151 -24.32 16.57 -4.16
CA ARG A 151 -25.14 16.84 -2.98
C ARG A 151 -25.94 15.61 -2.56
N ARG A 152 -26.48 14.87 -3.51
CA ARG A 152 -27.21 13.62 -3.23
C ARG A 152 -26.31 12.55 -2.63
N VAL A 153 -25.10 12.39 -3.17
CA VAL A 153 -24.07 11.47 -2.62
C VAL A 153 -23.71 11.85 -1.18
N LEU A 154 -23.45 13.14 -0.91
CA LEU A 154 -23.18 13.66 0.43
C LEU A 154 -24.32 13.35 1.41
N GLN A 155 -25.57 13.54 1.00
CA GLN A 155 -26.74 13.20 1.83
C GLN A 155 -26.79 11.71 2.19
N ILE A 156 -26.45 10.83 1.24
CA ILE A 156 -26.46 9.38 1.48
C ILE A 156 -25.29 8.99 2.40
N LEU A 157 -24.09 9.48 2.12
CA LEU A 157 -22.90 9.20 2.94
C LEU A 157 -23.04 9.70 4.39
N SER A 158 -23.85 10.75 4.62
CA SER A 158 -24.09 11.30 5.96
C SER A 158 -25.09 10.49 6.78
N ARG A 159 -25.73 9.47 6.24
CA ARG A 159 -26.69 8.61 6.97
C ARG A 159 -25.96 7.71 7.96
N ARG A 160 -26.64 7.32 9.02
CA ARG A 160 -26.14 6.35 10.00
C ARG A 160 -26.10 4.91 9.47
N THR A 161 -27.03 4.58 8.57
CA THR A 161 -27.18 3.25 7.94
C THR A 161 -27.57 3.43 6.48
N LYS A 162 -27.34 2.41 5.64
CA LYS A 162 -27.60 2.47 4.19
C LYS A 162 -26.95 3.69 3.53
N ASN A 163 -25.69 3.92 3.89
CA ASN A 163 -24.89 5.08 3.51
C ASN A 163 -23.94 4.82 2.34
N ASN A 164 -24.07 3.68 1.66
CA ASN A 164 -23.26 3.34 0.48
C ASN A 164 -24.03 3.68 -0.78
N PRO A 165 -23.77 4.84 -1.43
CA PRO A 165 -24.43 5.22 -2.68
C PRO A 165 -23.89 4.38 -3.86
N ILE A 166 -24.76 4.10 -4.82
CA ILE A 166 -24.39 3.56 -6.12
C ILE A 166 -24.70 4.58 -7.20
N LEU A 167 -23.75 4.82 -8.10
CA LEU A 167 -23.89 5.69 -9.27
C LEU A 167 -24.24 4.83 -10.49
N ILE A 168 -25.40 5.08 -11.08
CA ILE A 168 -25.88 4.38 -12.27
C ILE A 168 -25.90 5.35 -13.44
N GLY A 169 -25.40 4.92 -14.59
CA GLY A 169 -25.41 5.74 -15.82
C GLY A 169 -24.60 5.06 -16.93
N GLU A 170 -24.84 5.47 -18.16
CA GLU A 170 -24.12 5.02 -19.33
C GLU A 170 -22.59 5.31 -19.22
N PRO A 171 -21.74 4.60 -19.95
CA PRO A 171 -20.32 4.95 -20.07
C PRO A 171 -20.14 6.41 -20.51
N GLY A 172 -19.16 7.10 -19.94
CA GLY A 172 -18.86 8.49 -20.30
C GLY A 172 -19.76 9.55 -19.66
N THR A 173 -20.76 9.18 -18.85
CA THR A 173 -21.64 10.15 -18.16
C THR A 173 -20.99 10.86 -16.97
N GLY A 174 -19.71 10.62 -16.69
CA GLY A 174 -18.95 11.33 -15.65
C GLY A 174 -19.17 10.79 -14.24
N LYS A 175 -19.42 9.48 -14.06
CA LYS A 175 -19.56 8.85 -12.74
C LYS A 175 -18.31 9.05 -11.89
N THR A 176 -17.13 8.87 -12.46
CA THR A 176 -15.82 9.08 -11.80
C THR A 176 -15.65 10.56 -11.39
N ALA A 177 -16.06 11.51 -12.24
CA ALA A 177 -16.00 12.93 -11.93
C ALA A 177 -16.83 13.30 -10.68
N ILE A 178 -17.90 12.58 -10.37
CA ILE A 178 -18.66 12.80 -9.13
C ILE A 178 -17.82 12.49 -7.89
N ALA A 179 -17.02 11.42 -7.91
CA ALA A 179 -16.11 11.09 -6.81
C ALA A 179 -14.98 12.12 -6.67
N GLU A 180 -14.44 12.61 -7.78
CA GLU A 180 -13.45 13.69 -7.80
C GLU A 180 -14.01 15.01 -7.27
N GLY A 181 -15.24 15.38 -7.70
CA GLY A 181 -15.95 16.55 -7.20
C GLY A 181 -16.24 16.47 -5.70
N LEU A 182 -16.56 15.27 -5.21
CA LEU A 182 -16.72 15.01 -3.78
C LEU A 182 -15.42 15.24 -3.02
N ALA A 183 -14.28 14.77 -3.54
CA ALA A 183 -12.97 14.99 -2.95
C ALA A 183 -12.63 16.50 -2.89
N HIS A 184 -12.90 17.24 -3.96
CA HIS A 184 -12.74 18.70 -3.96
C HIS A 184 -13.56 19.39 -2.87
N ARG A 185 -14.82 18.99 -2.66
CA ARG A 185 -15.66 19.57 -1.61
C ARG A 185 -15.16 19.22 -0.21
N ILE A 186 -14.73 17.99 0.03
CA ILE A 186 -14.13 17.59 1.33
C ILE A 186 -12.89 18.44 1.62
N VAL A 187 -11.99 18.59 0.65
CA VAL A 187 -10.76 19.37 0.80
C VAL A 187 -11.04 20.86 1.08
N ARG A 188 -12.10 21.42 0.49
CA ARG A 188 -12.54 22.79 0.74
C ARG A 188 -13.35 22.95 2.02
N GLY A 189 -13.74 21.85 2.69
CA GLY A 189 -14.62 21.87 3.87
C GLY A 189 -16.09 22.13 3.54
N ASP A 190 -16.48 22.11 2.26
CA ASP A 190 -17.85 22.31 1.78
C ASP A 190 -18.66 21.01 1.84
N VAL A 191 -18.70 20.39 3.01
CA VAL A 191 -19.40 19.13 3.29
C VAL A 191 -19.93 19.14 4.72
N PRO A 192 -20.93 18.29 5.05
CA PRO A 192 -21.37 18.08 6.44
C PRO A 192 -20.20 17.74 7.38
N GLU A 193 -20.33 18.14 8.65
CA GLU A 193 -19.26 18.03 9.65
C GLU A 193 -18.67 16.61 9.75
N ASN A 194 -19.52 15.59 9.74
CA ASN A 194 -19.14 14.19 9.82
C ASN A 194 -18.37 13.65 8.59
N LEU A 195 -18.28 14.45 7.52
CA LEU A 195 -17.55 14.08 6.30
C LEU A 195 -16.26 14.89 6.11
N LYS A 196 -15.99 15.93 6.91
CA LYS A 196 -14.81 16.80 6.75
C LYS A 196 -13.49 16.07 6.95
N SER A 197 -13.44 15.09 7.85
CA SER A 197 -12.24 14.30 8.13
C SER A 197 -12.06 13.13 7.17
N LYS A 198 -13.05 12.79 6.35
CA LYS A 198 -13.02 11.60 5.49
C LYS A 198 -12.04 11.74 4.34
N GLN A 199 -11.43 10.62 3.99
CA GLN A 199 -10.58 10.49 2.81
C GLN A 199 -11.24 9.59 1.78
N ILE A 200 -11.20 10.00 0.52
CA ILE A 200 -11.73 9.20 -0.60
C ILE A 200 -10.56 8.53 -1.30
N PHE A 201 -10.62 7.23 -1.38
CA PHE A 201 -9.71 6.41 -2.17
C PHE A 201 -10.45 5.80 -3.36
N SER A 202 -9.91 5.99 -4.55
CA SER A 202 -10.41 5.33 -5.77
C SER A 202 -9.64 4.04 -6.00
N LEU A 203 -10.34 2.89 -5.99
CA LEU A 203 -9.74 1.59 -6.23
C LEU A 203 -9.20 1.49 -7.66
N ASP A 204 -7.94 1.12 -7.82
CA ASP A 204 -7.31 0.88 -9.11
C ASP A 204 -7.36 -0.60 -9.46
N MET A 205 -8.35 -0.96 -10.27
CA MET A 205 -8.53 -2.34 -10.74
C MET A 205 -7.34 -2.84 -11.57
N GLY A 206 -6.70 -1.92 -12.33
CA GLY A 206 -5.50 -2.25 -13.10
C GLY A 206 -4.33 -2.64 -12.20
N ALA A 207 -4.08 -1.88 -11.14
CA ALA A 207 -3.04 -2.18 -10.16
C ALA A 207 -3.31 -3.49 -9.40
N LEU A 208 -4.58 -3.79 -9.06
CA LEU A 208 -4.95 -5.05 -8.41
C LEU A 208 -4.65 -6.28 -9.28
N ILE A 209 -4.88 -6.17 -10.59
CA ILE A 209 -4.71 -7.28 -11.54
C ILE A 209 -3.25 -7.39 -12.02
N ALA A 210 -2.54 -6.26 -12.13
CA ALA A 210 -1.18 -6.22 -12.64
C ALA A 210 -0.24 -7.13 -11.83
N GLY A 211 0.43 -8.05 -12.52
CA GLY A 211 1.37 -8.99 -11.93
C GLY A 211 0.76 -10.11 -11.08
N ALA A 212 -0.56 -10.19 -10.93
CA ALA A 212 -1.22 -11.33 -10.31
C ALA A 212 -1.15 -12.53 -11.25
N LYS A 213 -0.39 -13.56 -10.86
CA LYS A 213 -0.22 -14.80 -11.64
C LYS A 213 -1.41 -15.74 -11.47
N TYR A 214 -2.07 -15.68 -10.34
CA TYR A 214 -3.18 -16.54 -9.96
C TYR A 214 -4.35 -15.71 -9.45
N LYS A 215 -5.54 -16.23 -9.64
CA LYS A 215 -6.80 -15.65 -9.18
C LYS A 215 -6.81 -15.32 -7.69
N GLY A 216 -6.24 -16.19 -6.86
CA GLY A 216 -6.15 -15.99 -5.41
C GLY A 216 -5.38 -14.73 -5.01
N GLU A 217 -4.34 -14.35 -5.75
CA GLU A 217 -3.55 -13.13 -5.47
C GLU A 217 -4.39 -11.86 -5.61
N PHE A 218 -5.25 -11.79 -6.62
CA PHE A 218 -6.19 -10.66 -6.78
C PHE A 218 -7.17 -10.58 -5.60
N GLU A 219 -7.74 -11.72 -5.20
CA GLU A 219 -8.68 -11.79 -4.07
C GLU A 219 -8.00 -11.39 -2.75
N GLU A 220 -6.76 -11.82 -2.52
CA GLU A 220 -5.97 -11.43 -1.35
C GLU A 220 -5.69 -9.92 -1.32
N ARG A 221 -5.29 -9.32 -2.45
CA ARG A 221 -5.06 -7.88 -2.58
C ARG A 221 -6.34 -7.08 -2.31
N LEU A 222 -7.46 -7.48 -2.90
CA LEU A 222 -8.76 -6.84 -2.69
C LEU A 222 -9.20 -6.96 -1.22
N LYS A 223 -9.06 -8.14 -0.61
CA LYS A 223 -9.34 -8.34 0.82
C LYS A 223 -8.46 -7.45 1.71
N ALA A 224 -7.19 -7.30 1.36
CA ALA A 224 -6.26 -6.45 2.09
C ALA A 224 -6.70 -4.98 2.05
N VAL A 225 -7.08 -4.45 0.89
CA VAL A 225 -7.63 -3.09 0.75
C VAL A 225 -8.90 -2.93 1.58
N VAL A 226 -9.87 -3.85 1.46
CA VAL A 226 -11.13 -3.78 2.22
C VAL A 226 -10.89 -3.84 3.72
N ASN A 227 -10.01 -4.72 4.18
CA ASN A 227 -9.64 -4.82 5.59
C ASN A 227 -8.98 -3.53 6.12
N GLU A 228 -8.17 -2.87 5.30
CA GLU A 228 -7.56 -1.59 5.68
C GLU A 228 -8.62 -0.48 5.78
N VAL A 229 -9.59 -0.44 4.87
CA VAL A 229 -10.75 0.47 4.93
C VAL A 229 -11.59 0.22 6.19
N ILE A 230 -11.88 -1.04 6.51
CA ILE A 230 -12.65 -1.41 7.73
C ILE A 230 -11.90 -0.99 9.00
N LYS A 231 -10.59 -1.24 9.07
CA LYS A 231 -9.75 -0.84 10.21
C LYS A 231 -9.65 0.68 10.41
N ALA A 232 -9.91 1.46 9.37
CA ALA A 232 -9.94 2.92 9.45
C ALA A 232 -11.23 3.47 10.10
N ASP A 233 -12.10 2.62 10.62
CA ASP A 233 -13.29 2.96 11.42
C ASP A 233 -14.13 4.10 10.80
N GLY A 234 -14.39 3.97 9.50
CA GLY A 234 -15.20 4.90 8.75
C GLY A 234 -14.49 6.21 8.32
N GLU A 235 -13.20 6.38 8.59
CA GLU A 235 -12.42 7.53 8.10
C GLU A 235 -12.23 7.51 6.57
N ILE A 236 -12.38 6.34 5.94
CA ILE A 236 -12.14 6.13 4.51
C ILE A 236 -13.44 5.85 3.78
N ILE A 237 -13.59 6.49 2.63
CA ILE A 237 -14.63 6.21 1.63
C ILE A 237 -13.91 5.57 0.44
N LEU A 238 -14.20 4.30 0.17
CA LEU A 238 -13.65 3.59 -0.98
C LEU A 238 -14.59 3.75 -2.19
N PHE A 239 -14.12 4.42 -3.22
CA PHE A 239 -14.81 4.50 -4.51
C PHE A 239 -14.34 3.35 -5.40
N ILE A 240 -15.30 2.58 -5.90
CA ILE A 240 -15.05 1.46 -6.82
C ILE A 240 -15.72 1.80 -8.14
N ASP A 241 -14.89 2.11 -9.15
CA ASP A 241 -15.41 2.32 -10.50
C ASP A 241 -15.72 0.97 -11.15
N GLU A 242 -16.73 0.94 -12.01
CA GLU A 242 -17.16 -0.24 -12.75
C GLU A 242 -17.31 -1.52 -11.90
N ILE A 243 -17.99 -1.40 -10.76
CA ILE A 243 -18.19 -2.50 -9.79
C ILE A 243 -18.73 -3.79 -10.44
N HIS A 244 -19.40 -3.67 -11.59
CA HIS A 244 -19.90 -4.82 -12.36
C HIS A 244 -18.77 -5.75 -12.84
N THR A 245 -17.55 -5.23 -13.03
CA THR A 245 -16.39 -6.06 -13.38
C THR A 245 -16.01 -7.03 -12.26
N LEU A 246 -16.21 -6.63 -11.01
CA LEU A 246 -16.01 -7.48 -9.82
C LEU A 246 -17.13 -8.52 -9.65
N VAL A 247 -18.36 -8.16 -10.04
CA VAL A 247 -19.55 -9.02 -9.89
C VAL A 247 -19.72 -9.95 -11.10
N GLY A 248 -19.37 -9.48 -12.31
CA GLY A 248 -19.58 -10.21 -13.58
C GLY A 248 -18.50 -11.22 -13.94
N ALA A 249 -17.34 -11.16 -13.31
CA ALA A 249 -16.28 -12.15 -13.47
C ALA A 249 -16.67 -13.57 -12.98
N GLY A 250 -17.93 -13.74 -12.54
CA GLY A 250 -18.50 -14.89 -11.87
C GLY A 250 -19.22 -15.92 -12.74
N LYS A 251 -19.20 -15.88 -14.06
CA LYS A 251 -19.96 -16.83 -14.92
C LYS A 251 -19.16 -18.02 -15.45
N GLY A 252 -17.98 -18.33 -14.95
CA GLY A 252 -17.20 -19.54 -15.27
C GLY A 252 -16.89 -20.36 -14.02
N GLU A 253 -16.62 -21.65 -14.16
CA GLU A 253 -16.08 -22.48 -13.07
C GLU A 253 -14.83 -21.78 -12.52
N GLY A 254 -14.92 -21.26 -11.29
CA GLY A 254 -13.89 -20.45 -10.66
C GLY A 254 -14.17 -18.95 -10.66
N ALA A 255 -15.42 -18.51 -10.77
CA ALA A 255 -15.83 -17.12 -10.68
C ALA A 255 -15.38 -16.44 -9.41
N MET A 256 -14.84 -15.21 -9.55
CA MET A 256 -14.39 -14.41 -8.42
C MET A 256 -15.53 -14.18 -7.43
N ASP A 257 -15.29 -14.54 -6.18
CA ASP A 257 -16.20 -14.25 -5.07
C ASP A 257 -15.99 -12.83 -4.53
N ALA A 258 -15.56 -11.92 -5.42
CA ALA A 258 -15.29 -10.53 -5.07
C ALA A 258 -16.55 -9.81 -4.53
N ALA A 259 -17.73 -10.24 -4.96
CA ALA A 259 -19.00 -9.76 -4.43
C ALA A 259 -19.19 -10.14 -2.94
N ASN A 260 -18.68 -11.29 -2.51
CA ASN A 260 -18.72 -11.69 -1.10
C ASN A 260 -17.64 -11.01 -0.25
N ILE A 261 -16.54 -10.56 -0.86
CA ILE A 261 -15.51 -9.79 -0.17
C ILE A 261 -16.03 -8.40 0.23
N LEU A 262 -16.92 -7.84 -0.58
CA LEU A 262 -17.49 -6.49 -0.36
C LEU A 262 -18.76 -6.50 0.55
N LYS A 263 -19.19 -7.67 1.00
CA LYS A 263 -20.34 -7.84 1.90
C LYS A 263 -19.96 -7.65 3.36
#